data_fd86b64576a80cc80339255e0ddb3c16
#
_entry.id   fd86b64576a80cc80339255e0ddb3c16
#
_cell.length_a   1.000
_cell.length_b   1.000
_cell.length_c   1.000
_cell.angle_alpha   90.00
_cell.angle_beta   90.00
_cell.angle_gamma   90.00
#
_symmetry.space_group_name_H-M   'P 1'
#
loop_
_entity.id
_entity.type
_entity.pdbx_description
1 polymer ?
#
loop_
_entity_poly.entity_id
_entity_poly.type
_entity_poly.pdbx_seq_one_letter_code
_entity_poly.pdbx_strand_id
1 'polypeptide(L)'
;MSQEYCILNLLNIEDKNVKLIENFYKIEKFGNIKYKVIEAILSYEPVYCHRCGCTFNKEQTYEKNGFKTSDILMLDVCNHGCILRLHKQRFLCHSCNKKFFARTKIVNDGCFISNQVKYAIALELKNKISEIDIAKRYRVSPNTVERIIDSYYDGQKLYKHHLPEVLSFDEFKSVKSADGAMSFHMCDGKTGKTIDIVEDRKLNSLMKYFSYFTHKARSNVKLIVIDMYSPYISLIKKMFPNANIIIDKFHLVNLISTSLNKTRINIMKKDKKNYNKLKRYWKLILKSQDELNNSKWRKWRCFDKLMTQSDVVSYLINTHVELKETYEIYQNILYSIKYNKYNNLEIILNNTSDKISSYMKTSVKTLKEYLPYIKNTLSNPYHNGFVEGNNNFIKVLKRIAFGFRSFRRFKARIMICKNLLHVKKASAF
;
A
#
# COMPACT_ATOMS: atom_id res chain seq x y z
N MET A 1 -32.19 20.27 30.32
CA MET A 1 -31.04 20.66 29.47
C MET A 1 -31.46 21.87 28.64
N SER A 2 -30.68 22.93 28.58
CA SER A 2 -31.04 24.09 27.76
C SER A 2 -30.97 23.71 26.25
N GLN A 3 -31.79 24.36 25.44
CA GLN A 3 -31.82 24.17 23.98
C GLN A 3 -30.40 24.43 23.38
N GLU A 4 -29.69 25.41 23.91
CA GLU A 4 -28.28 25.73 23.56
C GLU A 4 -27.37 24.53 23.76
N TYR A 5 -27.45 23.89 24.95
CA TYR A 5 -26.59 22.73 25.26
C TYR A 5 -26.82 21.54 24.30
N CYS A 6 -28.12 21.30 23.93
CA CYS A 6 -28.43 20.24 22.98
C CYS A 6 -27.83 20.52 21.59
N ILE A 7 -27.84 21.75 21.10
CA ILE A 7 -27.29 22.15 19.79
C ILE A 7 -25.76 22.05 19.78
N LEU A 8 -25.11 22.57 20.82
CA LEU A 8 -23.65 22.49 20.91
C LEU A 8 -23.18 21.04 20.98
N ASN A 9 -23.90 20.17 21.71
CA ASN A 9 -23.59 18.74 21.74
C ASN A 9 -23.82 18.04 20.39
N LEU A 10 -24.91 18.35 19.67
CA LEU A 10 -25.13 17.81 18.31
C LEU A 10 -24.03 18.22 17.34
N LEU A 11 -23.42 19.38 17.53
CA LEU A 11 -22.26 19.84 16.77
C LEU A 11 -20.94 19.33 17.33
N ASN A 12 -20.98 18.54 18.40
CA ASN A 12 -19.80 18.06 19.13
C ASN A 12 -18.86 19.21 19.55
N ILE A 13 -19.46 20.30 20.07
CA ILE A 13 -18.74 21.47 20.60
C ILE A 13 -18.77 21.37 22.12
N GLU A 14 -17.65 20.93 22.71
CA GLU A 14 -17.50 20.71 24.15
C GLU A 14 -16.90 21.91 24.89
N ASP A 15 -16.53 22.99 24.18
CA ASP A 15 -15.92 24.17 24.76
C ASP A 15 -16.96 25.01 25.54
N LYS A 16 -16.88 24.99 26.87
CA LYS A 16 -17.80 25.70 27.79
C LYS A 16 -17.80 27.23 27.61
N ASN A 17 -16.77 27.76 26.95
CA ASN A 17 -16.65 29.20 26.71
C ASN A 17 -17.34 29.65 25.42
N VAL A 18 -17.89 28.71 24.66
CA VAL A 18 -18.69 28.97 23.45
C VAL A 18 -20.17 29.04 23.83
N LYS A 19 -20.81 30.17 23.51
CA LYS A 19 -22.24 30.42 23.75
C LYS A 19 -22.94 30.82 22.45
N LEU A 20 -24.13 30.28 22.20
CA LEU A 20 -24.95 30.71 21.07
C LEU A 20 -25.47 32.13 21.30
N ILE A 21 -25.61 32.90 20.21
CA ILE A 21 -26.29 34.22 20.29
C ILE A 21 -27.79 34.09 20.08
N GLU A 22 -28.55 35.11 20.37
CA GLU A 22 -29.96 35.21 19.96
C GLU A 22 -30.04 35.09 18.44
N ASN A 23 -31.03 34.35 17.91
CA ASN A 23 -31.16 34.07 16.48
C ASN A 23 -29.91 33.44 15.85
N PHE A 24 -29.24 32.53 16.55
CA PHE A 24 -27.99 31.88 16.21
C PHE A 24 -28.00 31.12 14.88
N TYR A 25 -29.15 30.84 14.27
CA TYR A 25 -29.25 30.03 13.06
C TYR A 25 -29.73 30.83 11.87
N LYS A 26 -29.02 30.71 10.74
CA LYS A 26 -29.44 31.28 9.47
C LYS A 26 -28.91 30.45 8.28
N ILE A 27 -29.50 30.66 7.11
CA ILE A 27 -29.04 30.04 5.86
C ILE A 27 -28.42 31.15 5.02
N GLU A 28 -27.14 30.96 4.68
CA GLU A 28 -26.40 31.89 3.81
C GLU A 28 -25.87 31.18 2.57
N LYS A 29 -25.72 31.92 1.48
CA LYS A 29 -25.08 31.43 0.25
C LYS A 29 -23.61 31.86 0.22
N PHE A 30 -22.71 30.90 0.02
CA PHE A 30 -21.32 31.14 -0.32
C PHE A 30 -21.06 30.62 -1.73
N GLY A 31 -20.94 31.52 -2.68
CA GLY A 31 -21.00 31.19 -4.11
C GLY A 31 -22.36 30.60 -4.46
N ASN A 32 -22.38 29.42 -5.08
CA ASN A 32 -23.60 28.71 -5.48
C ASN A 32 -24.12 27.72 -4.44
N ILE A 33 -23.47 27.61 -3.28
CA ILE A 33 -23.81 26.61 -2.26
C ILE A 33 -24.46 27.28 -1.06
N LYS A 34 -25.58 26.72 -0.59
CA LYS A 34 -26.25 27.11 0.65
C LYS A 34 -25.59 26.43 1.85
N TYR A 35 -25.29 27.21 2.88
CA TYR A 35 -24.75 26.72 4.14
C TYR A 35 -25.71 27.04 5.30
N LYS A 36 -25.76 26.16 6.28
CA LYS A 36 -26.31 26.41 7.60
C LYS A 36 -25.25 27.14 8.40
N VAL A 37 -25.51 28.39 8.77
CA VAL A 37 -24.59 29.21 9.57
C VAL A 37 -25.10 29.24 10.97
N ILE A 38 -24.25 28.88 11.94
CA ILE A 38 -24.51 28.90 13.37
C ILE A 38 -23.60 29.94 13.98
N GLU A 39 -24.20 30.92 14.65
CA GLU A 39 -23.45 32.03 15.26
C GLU A 39 -23.26 31.81 16.75
N ALA A 40 -22.02 32.01 17.21
CA ALA A 40 -21.66 31.85 18.59
C ALA A 40 -20.57 32.85 19.03
N ILE A 41 -20.49 33.11 20.31
CA ILE A 41 -19.46 33.94 20.95
C ILE A 41 -18.52 33.02 21.72
N LEU A 42 -17.22 33.26 21.56
CA LEU A 42 -16.16 32.69 22.40
C LEU A 42 -15.56 33.76 23.30
N SER A 43 -15.81 33.66 24.57
CA SER A 43 -15.27 34.61 25.56
C SER A 43 -14.98 33.91 26.89
N TYR A 44 -13.86 34.25 27.49
CA TYR A 44 -13.43 33.78 28.80
C TYR A 44 -12.46 34.81 29.44
N GLU A 45 -12.16 34.60 30.70
CA GLU A 45 -11.14 35.39 31.38
C GLU A 45 -9.77 34.74 31.13
N PRO A 46 -8.86 35.42 30.40
CA PRO A 46 -7.56 34.83 30.08
C PRO A 46 -6.65 34.85 31.32
N VAL A 47 -5.91 33.76 31.52
CA VAL A 47 -4.95 33.62 32.63
C VAL A 47 -3.61 34.27 32.30
N TYR A 48 -3.24 34.30 31.03
CA TYR A 48 -1.96 34.87 30.56
C TYR A 48 -2.08 35.44 29.14
N CYS A 49 -1.14 36.30 28.80
CA CYS A 49 -1.04 36.86 27.46
C CYS A 49 -0.39 35.86 26.49
N HIS A 50 -1.06 35.51 25.40
CA HIS A 50 -0.51 34.60 24.36
C HIS A 50 0.63 35.22 23.54
N ARG A 51 0.94 36.52 23.72
CA ARG A 51 2.00 37.23 22.97
C ARG A 51 3.30 37.36 23.75
N CYS A 52 3.22 37.79 25.01
CA CYS A 52 4.40 38.01 25.86
C CYS A 52 4.53 36.99 27.00
N GLY A 53 3.51 36.18 27.24
CA GLY A 53 3.53 35.16 28.29
C GLY A 53 3.25 35.69 29.70
N CYS A 54 3.05 36.99 29.88
CA CYS A 54 2.76 37.55 31.23
C CYS A 54 1.45 36.97 31.78
N THR A 55 1.46 36.58 33.04
CA THR A 55 0.27 36.11 33.78
C THR A 55 -0.51 37.34 34.29
N PHE A 56 -1.82 37.29 34.15
CA PHE A 56 -2.69 38.39 34.58
C PHE A 56 -2.98 38.27 36.08
N ASN A 57 -2.79 39.40 36.78
CA ASN A 57 -2.99 39.57 38.20
C ASN A 57 -3.45 41.03 38.50
N LYS A 58 -3.43 41.47 39.75
CA LYS A 58 -3.84 42.85 40.12
C LYS A 58 -2.96 43.95 39.48
N GLU A 59 -1.69 43.67 39.18
CA GLU A 59 -0.75 44.62 38.60
C GLU A 59 -0.66 44.52 37.07
N GLN A 60 -0.74 43.30 36.55
CA GLN A 60 -0.69 43.00 35.11
C GLN A 60 -2.10 42.70 34.59
N THR A 61 -2.65 43.66 33.89
CA THR A 61 -4.06 43.66 33.49
C THR A 61 -4.21 43.55 31.97
N TYR A 62 -5.43 43.23 31.57
CA TYR A 62 -5.87 43.27 30.19
C TYR A 62 -7.24 43.92 30.09
N GLU A 63 -7.63 44.33 28.89
CA GLU A 63 -9.00 44.79 28.61
C GLU A 63 -9.64 43.99 27.49
N LYS A 64 -10.97 43.86 27.50
CA LYS A 64 -11.75 43.32 26.41
C LYS A 64 -11.88 44.38 25.33
N ASN A 65 -11.37 44.09 24.14
CA ASN A 65 -11.26 45.06 23.04
C ASN A 65 -12.04 44.61 21.81
N GLY A 66 -13.37 44.36 21.98
CA GLY A 66 -14.28 43.90 20.92
C GLY A 66 -14.07 42.44 20.47
N PHE A 67 -14.59 42.10 19.31
CA PHE A 67 -14.55 40.73 18.78
C PHE A 67 -13.86 40.68 17.43
N LYS A 68 -13.41 39.46 17.05
CA LYS A 68 -13.03 39.08 15.71
C LYS A 68 -13.89 37.92 15.24
N THR A 69 -14.61 38.12 14.17
CA THR A 69 -15.44 37.07 13.55
C THR A 69 -14.57 36.13 12.71
N SER A 70 -14.83 34.84 12.82
CA SER A 70 -14.18 33.78 12.04
C SER A 70 -15.20 32.74 11.62
N ASP A 71 -15.35 32.53 10.33
CA ASP A 71 -16.20 31.48 9.76
C ASP A 71 -15.42 30.18 9.72
N ILE A 72 -15.86 29.17 10.48
CA ILE A 72 -15.18 27.90 10.68
C ILE A 72 -16.02 26.80 10.00
N LEU A 73 -15.44 26.12 9.02
CA LEU A 73 -16.06 24.99 8.35
C LEU A 73 -16.20 23.84 9.34
N MET A 74 -17.44 23.37 9.53
CA MET A 74 -17.82 22.23 10.35
C MET A 74 -18.20 21.04 9.49
N LEU A 75 -18.47 19.88 10.10
CA LEU A 75 -19.07 18.75 9.39
C LEU A 75 -20.46 19.11 8.90
N ASP A 76 -20.86 18.54 7.76
CA ASP A 76 -22.19 18.75 7.19
C ASP A 76 -23.30 18.31 8.18
N VAL A 77 -24.36 19.10 8.24
CA VAL A 77 -25.54 18.79 9.05
C VAL A 77 -26.70 18.47 8.09
N CYS A 78 -27.21 17.23 8.13
CA CYS A 78 -28.24 16.73 7.23
C CYS A 78 -27.91 17.01 5.74
N ASN A 79 -26.71 16.65 5.32
CA ASN A 79 -26.17 16.85 3.95
C ASN A 79 -26.05 18.32 3.50
N HIS A 80 -26.20 19.29 4.39
CA HIS A 80 -25.94 20.69 4.10
C HIS A 80 -24.64 21.13 4.73
N GLY A 81 -23.85 21.91 3.98
CA GLY A 81 -22.65 22.52 4.54
C GLY A 81 -22.95 23.31 5.80
N CYS A 82 -22.11 23.19 6.81
CA CYS A 82 -22.26 23.89 8.09
C CYS A 82 -21.06 24.79 8.37
N ILE A 83 -21.33 26.02 8.80
CA ILE A 83 -20.34 27.01 9.20
C ILE A 83 -20.63 27.45 10.64
N LEU A 84 -19.66 27.37 11.49
CA LEU A 84 -19.68 28.02 12.80
C LEU A 84 -19.07 29.41 12.66
N ARG A 85 -19.89 30.46 12.70
CA ARG A 85 -19.47 31.85 12.74
C ARG A 85 -19.15 32.21 14.18
N LEU A 86 -17.87 32.18 14.51
CA LEU A 86 -17.41 32.36 15.89
C LEU A 86 -16.85 33.76 16.11
N HIS A 87 -17.56 34.53 16.96
CA HIS A 87 -17.14 35.84 17.43
C HIS A 87 -16.15 35.65 18.59
N LYS A 88 -14.85 35.68 18.30
CA LYS A 88 -13.77 35.47 19.27
C LYS A 88 -13.47 36.76 19.99
N GLN A 89 -13.57 36.75 21.32
CA GLN A 89 -13.17 37.90 22.15
C GLN A 89 -11.72 38.30 21.88
N ARG A 90 -11.51 39.56 21.61
CA ARG A 90 -10.19 40.18 21.48
C ARG A 90 -9.81 40.84 22.81
N PHE A 91 -8.58 40.65 23.22
CA PHE A 91 -8.01 41.22 24.42
C PHE A 91 -6.84 42.11 24.07
N LEU A 92 -6.65 43.20 24.79
CA LEU A 92 -5.45 44.04 24.77
C LEU A 92 -4.64 43.78 26.05
N CYS A 93 -3.41 43.37 25.93
CA CYS A 93 -2.51 43.19 27.06
C CYS A 93 -1.83 44.51 27.38
N HIS A 94 -1.97 44.98 28.60
CA HIS A 94 -1.34 46.25 29.03
C HIS A 94 0.17 46.11 29.19
N SER A 95 0.70 44.93 29.54
CA SER A 95 2.16 44.71 29.71
C SER A 95 2.95 44.80 28.39
N CYS A 96 2.41 44.32 27.27
CA CYS A 96 3.12 44.38 25.98
C CYS A 96 2.42 45.22 24.92
N ASN A 97 1.29 45.81 25.25
CA ASN A 97 0.44 46.65 24.39
C ASN A 97 0.05 45.93 23.05
N LYS A 98 -0.07 44.59 23.07
CA LYS A 98 -0.43 43.79 21.89
C LYS A 98 -1.78 43.14 22.08
N LYS A 99 -2.51 43.03 20.95
CA LYS A 99 -3.81 42.35 20.90
C LYS A 99 -3.60 40.85 20.73
N PHE A 100 -4.43 40.04 21.40
CA PHE A 100 -4.55 38.61 21.23
C PHE A 100 -6.04 38.20 21.25
N PHE A 101 -6.34 36.95 20.88
CA PHE A 101 -7.72 36.46 20.72
C PHE A 101 -7.98 35.28 21.64
N ALA A 102 -9.25 35.10 22.03
CA ALA A 102 -9.69 33.88 22.67
C ALA A 102 -9.42 32.68 21.78
N ARG A 103 -8.92 31.59 22.37
CA ARG A 103 -8.57 30.33 21.72
C ARG A 103 -9.56 29.26 22.09
N THR A 104 -9.76 28.33 21.17
CA THR A 104 -10.61 27.16 21.33
C THR A 104 -9.97 25.93 20.75
N LYS A 105 -10.34 24.76 21.23
CA LYS A 105 -9.92 23.49 20.65
C LYS A 105 -10.69 23.10 19.38
N ILE A 106 -11.78 23.79 19.05
CA ILE A 106 -12.60 23.54 17.84
C ILE A 106 -11.75 23.69 16.57
N VAL A 107 -10.87 24.69 16.56
CA VAL A 107 -10.04 25.03 15.41
C VAL A 107 -8.67 25.54 15.87
N ASN A 108 -7.62 25.18 15.15
CA ASN A 108 -6.27 25.67 15.43
C ASN A 108 -6.12 27.16 15.09
N ASP A 109 -5.19 27.83 15.74
CA ASP A 109 -4.89 29.25 15.47
C ASP A 109 -4.59 29.48 13.97
N GLY A 110 -5.22 30.52 13.41
CA GLY A 110 -5.07 30.87 11.99
C GLY A 110 -5.74 29.92 10.99
N CYS A 111 -6.50 28.92 11.45
CA CYS A 111 -7.24 27.99 10.61
C CYS A 111 -8.74 28.33 10.59
N PHE A 112 -9.39 27.95 9.47
CA PHE A 112 -10.83 28.11 9.22
C PHE A 112 -11.54 26.77 8.97
N ILE A 113 -10.89 25.65 9.22
CA ILE A 113 -11.43 24.29 9.11
C ILE A 113 -11.33 23.67 10.49
N SER A 114 -12.46 23.21 11.03
CA SER A 114 -12.51 22.60 12.35
C SER A 114 -11.63 21.34 12.44
N ASN A 115 -11.17 21.06 13.65
CA ASN A 115 -10.38 19.86 13.90
C ASN A 115 -11.21 18.57 13.67
N GLN A 116 -12.54 18.65 13.83
CA GLN A 116 -13.46 17.56 13.51
C GLN A 116 -13.45 17.22 12.01
N VAL A 117 -13.51 18.23 11.14
CA VAL A 117 -13.43 18.03 9.68
C VAL A 117 -12.07 17.42 9.31
N LYS A 118 -10.96 17.89 9.89
CA LYS A 118 -9.64 17.32 9.66
C LYS A 118 -9.57 15.87 10.10
N TYR A 119 -10.17 15.53 11.24
CA TYR A 119 -10.23 14.17 11.75
C TYR A 119 -11.09 13.26 10.86
N ALA A 120 -12.27 13.74 10.41
CA ALA A 120 -13.13 13.00 9.49
C ALA A 120 -12.42 12.72 8.15
N ILE A 121 -11.71 13.70 7.58
CA ILE A 121 -10.85 13.52 6.39
C ILE A 121 -9.79 12.46 6.66
N ALA A 122 -9.15 12.50 7.83
CA ALA A 122 -8.13 11.52 8.18
C ALA A 122 -8.68 10.08 8.28
N LEU A 123 -9.90 9.90 8.80
CA LEU A 123 -10.58 8.60 8.79
C LEU A 123 -10.93 8.15 7.37
N GLU A 124 -11.44 9.06 6.54
CA GLU A 124 -11.79 8.78 5.14
C GLU A 124 -10.57 8.39 4.30
N LEU A 125 -9.39 8.93 4.62
CA LEU A 125 -8.12 8.56 3.99
C LEU A 125 -7.75 7.08 4.14
N LYS A 126 -8.38 6.32 5.04
CA LYS A 126 -8.23 4.86 5.14
C LYS A 126 -8.97 4.12 4.03
N ASN A 127 -9.96 4.74 3.42
CA ASN A 127 -10.80 4.16 2.37
C ASN A 127 -10.15 4.28 0.99
N LYS A 128 -10.60 3.45 0.05
CA LYS A 128 -10.13 3.47 -1.35
C LYS A 128 -10.87 4.53 -2.16
N ILE A 129 -10.67 5.79 -1.81
CA ILE A 129 -11.33 6.96 -2.43
C ILE A 129 -10.25 7.95 -2.86
N SER A 130 -10.46 8.69 -3.95
CA SER A 130 -9.51 9.70 -4.40
C SER A 130 -9.44 10.90 -3.44
N GLU A 131 -8.30 11.56 -3.36
CA GLU A 131 -8.12 12.77 -2.54
C GLU A 131 -9.01 13.92 -3.03
N ILE A 132 -9.29 13.97 -4.33
CA ILE A 132 -10.21 14.95 -4.93
C ILE A 132 -11.64 14.69 -4.47
N ASP A 133 -12.08 13.42 -4.41
CA ASP A 133 -13.44 13.08 -3.97
C ASP A 133 -13.60 13.32 -2.46
N ILE A 134 -12.57 13.05 -1.67
CA ILE A 134 -12.54 13.43 -0.25
C ILE A 134 -12.66 14.95 -0.11
N ALA A 135 -11.87 15.71 -0.88
CA ALA A 135 -11.91 17.16 -0.86
C ALA A 135 -13.30 17.71 -1.19
N LYS A 136 -13.96 17.17 -2.23
CA LYS A 136 -15.33 17.53 -2.61
C LYS A 136 -16.33 17.21 -1.52
N ARG A 137 -16.24 16.03 -0.91
CA ARG A 137 -17.14 15.57 0.15
C ARG A 137 -17.09 16.47 1.39
N TYR A 138 -15.90 16.89 1.78
CA TYR A 138 -15.70 17.74 2.96
C TYR A 138 -15.61 19.23 2.62
N ARG A 139 -15.94 19.66 1.39
CA ARG A 139 -15.93 21.06 0.93
C ARG A 139 -14.63 21.79 1.20
N VAL A 140 -13.51 21.09 1.05
CA VAL A 140 -12.15 21.63 1.19
C VAL A 140 -11.37 21.55 -0.11
N SER A 141 -10.24 22.24 -0.18
CA SER A 141 -9.34 22.09 -1.32
C SER A 141 -8.58 20.76 -1.28
N PRO A 142 -8.19 20.16 -2.42
CA PRO A 142 -7.30 19.00 -2.45
C PRO A 142 -5.99 19.23 -1.68
N ASN A 143 -5.44 20.44 -1.72
CA ASN A 143 -4.25 20.81 -0.95
C ASN A 143 -4.45 20.69 0.57
N THR A 144 -5.67 20.87 1.06
CA THR A 144 -5.99 20.64 2.47
C THR A 144 -5.89 19.16 2.83
N VAL A 145 -6.42 18.28 1.97
CA VAL A 145 -6.29 16.81 2.14
C VAL A 145 -4.83 16.40 2.12
N GLU A 146 -4.04 16.94 1.20
CA GLU A 146 -2.59 16.69 1.11
C GLU A 146 -1.83 17.11 2.38
N ARG A 147 -2.14 18.29 2.96
CA ARG A 147 -1.54 18.74 4.23
C ARG A 147 -1.90 17.82 5.41
N ILE A 148 -3.11 17.27 5.41
CA ILE A 148 -3.53 16.29 6.41
C ILE A 148 -2.71 15.01 6.27
N ILE A 149 -2.50 14.51 5.05
CA ILE A 149 -1.61 13.36 4.80
C ILE A 149 -0.19 13.65 5.31
N ASP A 150 0.37 14.80 4.97
CA ASP A 150 1.72 15.20 5.38
C ASP A 150 1.84 15.26 6.90
N SER A 151 0.84 15.79 7.62
CA SER A 151 0.84 15.88 9.08
C SER A 151 0.85 14.51 9.78
N TYR A 152 0.23 13.50 9.18
CA TYR A 152 0.24 12.12 9.69
C TYR A 152 1.56 11.40 9.38
N TYR A 153 2.17 11.68 8.23
CA TYR A 153 3.44 11.05 7.84
C TYR A 153 4.61 11.54 8.69
N ASP A 154 4.69 12.81 8.99
CA ASP A 154 5.79 13.39 9.75
C ASP A 154 5.87 12.91 11.20
N GLY A 155 4.76 12.38 11.72
CA GLY A 155 4.70 11.82 13.08
C GLY A 155 5.26 10.42 13.25
N GLN A 156 5.66 9.72 12.17
CA GLN A 156 6.09 8.32 12.25
C GLN A 156 7.60 8.16 12.19
N LYS A 157 8.15 7.59 13.25
CA LYS A 157 9.53 7.08 13.30
C LYS A 157 9.51 5.58 12.99
N LEU A 158 10.28 5.15 12.00
CA LEU A 158 10.56 3.73 11.74
C LEU A 158 11.15 3.09 13.02
N TYR A 159 10.59 1.96 13.42
CA TYR A 159 11.11 1.19 14.56
C TYR A 159 12.41 0.50 14.15
N LYS A 160 13.54 1.18 14.32
CA LYS A 160 14.88 0.74 13.86
C LYS A 160 15.47 -0.43 14.65
N HIS A 161 14.85 -0.78 15.76
CA HIS A 161 15.35 -1.80 16.68
C HIS A 161 14.70 -3.18 16.52
N HIS A 162 13.73 -3.31 15.62
CA HIS A 162 13.00 -4.56 15.43
C HIS A 162 12.74 -4.85 13.96
N LEU A 163 13.01 -6.11 13.56
CA LEU A 163 12.56 -6.69 12.30
C LEU A 163 11.98 -8.09 12.62
N PRO A 164 10.92 -8.53 11.93
CA PRO A 164 10.40 -9.89 12.05
C PRO A 164 11.44 -10.94 11.67
N GLU A 165 11.28 -12.15 12.20
CA GLU A 165 12.16 -13.30 11.88
C GLU A 165 12.06 -13.71 10.41
N VAL A 166 10.91 -13.51 9.78
CA VAL A 166 10.66 -13.82 8.38
C VAL A 166 10.27 -12.55 7.65
N LEU A 167 11.01 -12.18 6.62
CA LEU A 167 10.71 -11.05 5.75
C LEU A 167 10.33 -11.54 4.36
N SER A 168 9.52 -10.78 3.67
CA SER A 168 9.23 -10.94 2.25
C SER A 168 9.54 -9.64 1.51
N PHE A 169 10.33 -9.75 0.45
CA PHE A 169 10.71 -8.63 -0.42
C PHE A 169 10.07 -8.80 -1.78
N ASP A 170 9.54 -7.73 -2.29
CA ASP A 170 8.98 -7.65 -3.62
C ASP A 170 9.07 -6.21 -4.13
N GLU A 171 8.61 -5.97 -5.34
CA GLU A 171 8.64 -4.66 -5.97
C GLU A 171 7.35 -4.35 -6.72
N PHE A 172 7.07 -3.07 -6.85
CA PHE A 172 5.98 -2.60 -7.69
C PHE A 172 6.40 -1.35 -8.47
N LYS A 173 5.72 -1.12 -9.60
CA LYS A 173 5.98 0.07 -10.42
C LYS A 173 5.69 1.34 -9.63
N SER A 174 6.71 2.18 -9.45
CA SER A 174 6.65 3.43 -8.68
C SER A 174 5.81 4.51 -9.36
N VAL A 175 5.73 5.68 -8.75
CA VAL A 175 5.14 6.90 -9.32
C VAL A 175 6.19 7.63 -10.18
N LYS A 176 5.73 8.54 -11.07
CA LYS A 176 6.65 9.24 -11.99
C LYS A 176 7.68 10.14 -11.29
N SER A 177 7.37 10.60 -10.08
CA SER A 177 8.25 11.46 -9.27
C SER A 177 9.28 10.72 -8.45
N ALA A 178 9.26 9.38 -8.46
CA ALA A 178 10.23 8.58 -7.74
C ALA A 178 11.56 8.48 -8.50
N ASP A 179 12.66 8.38 -7.77
CA ASP A 179 14.02 8.24 -8.33
C ASP A 179 14.20 6.97 -9.16
N GLY A 180 13.38 5.95 -8.91
CA GLY A 180 13.42 4.67 -9.61
C GLY A 180 12.08 4.29 -10.25
N ALA A 181 12.12 3.52 -11.35
CA ALA A 181 10.91 3.00 -12.00
C ALA A 181 10.15 2.01 -11.10
N MET A 182 10.84 1.34 -10.17
CA MET A 182 10.31 0.33 -9.27
C MET A 182 10.62 0.71 -7.83
N SER A 183 9.60 0.65 -6.97
CA SER A 183 9.75 0.79 -5.51
C SER A 183 9.89 -0.58 -4.86
N PHE A 184 10.69 -0.63 -3.82
CA PHE A 184 10.87 -1.82 -2.98
C PHE A 184 9.76 -1.88 -1.92
N HIS A 185 9.25 -3.08 -1.68
CA HIS A 185 8.20 -3.36 -0.70
C HIS A 185 8.65 -4.45 0.25
N MET A 186 8.58 -4.18 1.54
CA MET A 186 8.94 -5.12 2.61
C MET A 186 7.71 -5.47 3.44
N CYS A 187 7.48 -6.76 3.61
CA CYS A 187 6.41 -7.31 4.44
C CYS A 187 6.96 -8.29 5.48
N ASP A 188 6.20 -8.47 6.55
CA ASP A 188 6.37 -9.62 7.45
C ASP A 188 5.91 -10.89 6.71
N GLY A 189 6.80 -11.84 6.53
CA GLY A 189 6.54 -13.08 5.80
C GLY A 189 5.60 -14.06 6.52
N LYS A 190 5.37 -13.89 7.83
CA LYS A 190 4.41 -14.70 8.60
C LYS A 190 3.00 -14.13 8.54
N THR A 191 2.86 -12.82 8.66
CA THR A 191 1.55 -12.16 8.79
C THR A 191 1.07 -11.49 7.50
N GLY A 192 1.95 -11.30 6.53
CA GLY A 192 1.69 -10.55 5.30
C GLY A 192 1.54 -9.03 5.49
N LYS A 193 1.76 -8.52 6.71
CA LYS A 193 1.66 -7.09 6.99
C LYS A 193 2.79 -6.32 6.32
N THR A 194 2.46 -5.24 5.61
CA THR A 194 3.45 -4.30 5.10
C THR A 194 4.24 -3.70 6.26
N ILE A 195 5.56 -3.72 6.19
CA ILE A 195 6.46 -3.09 7.16
C ILE A 195 6.84 -1.71 6.66
N ASP A 196 7.35 -1.63 5.43
CA ASP A 196 7.71 -0.36 4.82
C ASP A 196 7.81 -0.45 3.29
N ILE A 197 7.88 0.72 2.66
CA ILE A 197 8.05 0.90 1.23
C ILE A 197 9.21 1.87 1.02
N VAL A 198 10.17 1.47 0.18
CA VAL A 198 11.32 2.31 -0.19
C VAL A 198 11.18 2.76 -1.64
N GLU A 199 11.55 3.99 -1.91
CA GLU A 199 11.34 4.65 -3.19
C GLU A 199 12.04 3.94 -4.36
N ASP A 200 13.25 3.43 -4.13
CA ASP A 200 14.08 2.76 -5.12
C ASP A 200 14.46 1.33 -4.66
N ARG A 201 14.60 0.42 -5.60
CA ARG A 201 15.01 -0.98 -5.36
C ARG A 201 16.52 -1.23 -5.60
N LYS A 202 17.29 -0.22 -5.98
CA LYS A 202 18.71 -0.38 -6.25
C LYS A 202 19.48 -0.83 -5.01
N LEU A 203 20.49 -1.67 -5.22
CA LEU A 203 21.27 -2.28 -4.14
C LEU A 203 21.82 -1.22 -3.16
N ASN A 204 22.43 -0.16 -3.67
CA ASN A 204 23.03 0.88 -2.83
C ASN A 204 21.97 1.63 -1.98
N SER A 205 20.81 1.95 -2.57
CA SER A 205 19.72 2.60 -1.86
C SER A 205 19.18 1.70 -0.74
N LEU A 206 19.03 0.39 -1.01
CA LEU A 206 18.56 -0.56 -0.02
C LEU A 206 19.62 -0.84 1.06
N MET A 207 20.91 -0.90 0.72
CA MET A 207 21.98 -0.99 1.72
C MET A 207 21.96 0.21 2.67
N LYS A 208 21.84 1.43 2.15
CA LYS A 208 21.67 2.65 2.96
C LYS A 208 20.42 2.57 3.83
N TYR A 209 19.29 2.13 3.29
CA TYR A 209 18.04 1.97 4.04
C TYR A 209 18.20 0.97 5.19
N PHE A 210 18.74 -0.23 4.95
CA PHE A 210 18.91 -1.24 5.98
C PHE A 210 20.03 -0.92 6.99
N SER A 211 20.97 -0.06 6.66
CA SER A 211 21.98 0.43 7.63
C SER A 211 21.36 1.25 8.76
N TYR A 212 20.16 1.79 8.58
CA TYR A 212 19.43 2.46 9.65
C TYR A 212 18.91 1.50 10.74
N PHE A 213 18.79 0.19 10.44
CA PHE A 213 18.41 -0.82 11.43
C PHE A 213 19.63 -1.28 12.21
N THR A 214 19.46 -1.51 13.51
CA THR A 214 20.55 -2.01 14.36
C THR A 214 21.04 -3.38 13.88
N HIS A 215 22.28 -3.71 14.13
CA HIS A 215 22.85 -5.04 13.83
C HIS A 215 21.98 -6.15 14.46
N LYS A 216 21.57 -5.98 15.73
CA LYS A 216 20.69 -6.92 16.44
C LYS A 216 19.37 -7.16 15.70
N ALA A 217 18.71 -6.09 15.21
CA ALA A 217 17.47 -6.23 14.44
C ALA A 217 17.67 -7.01 13.14
N ARG A 218 18.77 -6.75 12.41
CA ARG A 218 19.10 -7.47 11.17
C ARG A 218 19.52 -8.92 11.41
N SER A 219 20.22 -9.19 12.50
CA SER A 219 20.63 -10.55 12.89
C SER A 219 19.44 -11.40 13.41
N ASN A 220 18.34 -10.77 13.83
CA ASN A 220 17.12 -11.47 14.23
C ASN A 220 16.36 -12.09 13.05
N VAL A 221 16.62 -11.61 11.84
CA VAL A 221 15.98 -12.12 10.61
C VAL A 221 16.61 -13.49 10.27
N LYS A 222 15.77 -14.53 10.20
CA LYS A 222 16.16 -15.91 9.92
C LYS A 222 15.87 -16.34 8.48
N LEU A 223 14.80 -15.80 7.88
CA LEU A 223 14.36 -16.17 6.55
C LEU A 223 13.94 -14.93 5.77
N ILE A 224 14.31 -14.87 4.49
CA ILE A 224 13.87 -13.80 3.59
C ILE A 224 13.37 -14.43 2.30
N VAL A 225 12.09 -14.20 1.97
CA VAL A 225 11.45 -14.64 0.73
C VAL A 225 11.63 -13.56 -0.34
N ILE A 226 12.17 -13.95 -1.47
CA ILE A 226 12.45 -13.05 -2.62
C ILE A 226 12.08 -13.72 -3.95
N ASP A 227 11.97 -12.90 -4.98
CA ASP A 227 11.99 -13.33 -6.37
C ASP A 227 13.41 -13.68 -6.83
N MET A 228 13.54 -14.27 -8.01
CA MET A 228 14.86 -14.57 -8.61
C MET A 228 15.55 -13.30 -9.13
N TYR A 229 15.89 -12.38 -8.20
CA TYR A 229 16.58 -11.13 -8.51
C TYR A 229 17.91 -11.06 -7.76
N SER A 230 19.01 -11.19 -8.52
CA SER A 230 20.37 -11.31 -7.96
C SER A 230 20.81 -10.16 -7.04
N PRO A 231 20.42 -8.88 -7.25
CA PRO A 231 20.74 -7.81 -6.31
C PRO A 231 20.18 -8.03 -4.90
N TYR A 232 19.01 -8.70 -4.76
CA TYR A 232 18.47 -9.02 -3.43
C TYR A 232 19.31 -10.07 -2.72
N ILE A 233 19.84 -11.06 -3.43
CA ILE A 233 20.78 -12.04 -2.86
C ILE A 233 22.01 -11.33 -2.30
N SER A 234 22.59 -10.40 -3.08
CA SER A 234 23.76 -9.62 -2.65
C SER A 234 23.46 -8.73 -1.44
N LEU A 235 22.27 -8.11 -1.41
CA LEU A 235 21.77 -7.32 -0.28
C LEU A 235 21.69 -8.17 0.98
N ILE A 236 21.02 -9.34 0.88
CA ILE A 236 20.76 -10.22 2.02
C ILE A 236 22.06 -10.72 2.63
N LYS A 237 22.98 -11.22 1.80
CA LYS A 237 24.29 -11.68 2.25
C LYS A 237 25.11 -10.62 2.99
N LYS A 238 24.99 -9.35 2.58
CA LYS A 238 25.73 -8.23 3.20
C LYS A 238 25.07 -7.70 4.45
N MET A 239 23.73 -7.66 4.50
CA MET A 239 23.00 -6.94 5.53
C MET A 239 22.35 -7.82 6.59
N PHE A 240 22.12 -9.12 6.32
CA PHE A 240 21.39 -10.05 7.18
C PHE A 240 22.21 -11.30 7.45
N PRO A 241 23.10 -11.29 8.47
CA PRO A 241 24.12 -12.33 8.65
C PRO A 241 23.52 -13.72 8.93
N ASN A 242 22.33 -13.80 9.53
CA ASN A 242 21.70 -15.06 9.93
C ASN A 242 20.55 -15.49 9.00
N ALA A 243 20.28 -14.74 7.92
CA ALA A 243 19.13 -15.00 7.09
C ALA A 243 19.39 -16.02 5.99
N ASN A 244 18.56 -17.05 5.90
CA ASN A 244 18.48 -17.94 4.76
C ASN A 244 17.52 -17.39 3.71
N ILE A 245 17.90 -17.54 2.45
CA ILE A 245 17.11 -17.06 1.31
C ILE A 245 16.15 -18.14 0.87
N ILE A 246 14.90 -17.75 0.65
CA ILE A 246 13.83 -18.52 0.04
C ILE A 246 13.44 -17.85 -1.28
N ILE A 247 13.44 -18.61 -2.37
CA ILE A 247 12.93 -18.14 -3.66
C ILE A 247 11.45 -18.48 -3.76
N ASP A 248 10.63 -17.52 -4.16
CA ASP A 248 9.19 -17.79 -4.31
C ASP A 248 8.93 -18.84 -5.39
N LYS A 249 8.20 -19.91 -5.03
CA LYS A 249 7.86 -21.05 -5.92
C LYS A 249 7.16 -20.60 -7.20
N PHE A 250 6.32 -19.55 -7.13
CA PHE A 250 5.63 -19.03 -8.31
C PHE A 250 6.62 -18.61 -9.39
N HIS A 251 7.72 -17.94 -9.01
CA HIS A 251 8.74 -17.50 -9.98
C HIS A 251 9.54 -18.66 -10.57
N LEU A 252 9.78 -19.72 -9.78
CA LEU A 252 10.40 -20.95 -10.29
C LEU A 252 9.52 -21.62 -11.36
N VAL A 253 8.23 -21.80 -11.05
CA VAL A 253 7.26 -22.40 -11.98
C VAL A 253 7.05 -21.51 -13.21
N ASN A 254 6.97 -20.20 -13.04
CA ASN A 254 6.79 -19.26 -14.14
C ASN A 254 7.98 -19.25 -15.10
N LEU A 255 9.20 -19.42 -14.61
CA LEU A 255 10.42 -19.52 -15.44
C LEU A 255 10.32 -20.70 -16.42
N ILE A 256 10.04 -21.89 -15.91
CA ILE A 256 9.95 -23.11 -16.74
C ILE A 256 8.72 -23.10 -17.65
N SER A 257 7.56 -22.60 -17.15
CA SER A 257 6.34 -22.48 -17.95
C SER A 257 6.51 -21.52 -19.12
N THR A 258 7.19 -20.41 -18.88
CA THR A 258 7.52 -19.43 -19.94
C THR A 258 8.42 -20.07 -21.00
N SER A 259 9.39 -20.89 -20.62
CA SER A 259 10.32 -21.54 -21.54
C SER A 259 9.61 -22.61 -22.38
N LEU A 260 8.76 -23.44 -21.78
CA LEU A 260 7.93 -24.39 -22.51
C LEU A 260 7.00 -23.67 -23.50
N ASN A 261 6.36 -22.58 -23.06
CA ASN A 261 5.46 -21.82 -23.93
C ASN A 261 6.19 -21.15 -25.11
N LYS A 262 7.41 -20.62 -24.89
CA LYS A 262 8.27 -20.09 -25.97
C LYS A 262 8.63 -21.20 -26.98
N THR A 263 8.97 -22.39 -26.51
CA THR A 263 9.26 -23.57 -27.35
C THR A 263 8.04 -23.92 -28.21
N ARG A 264 6.86 -24.03 -27.56
CA ARG A 264 5.60 -24.28 -28.27
C ARG A 264 5.32 -23.21 -29.34
N ILE A 265 5.51 -21.94 -29.03
CA ILE A 265 5.29 -20.83 -29.99
C ILE A 265 6.26 -20.93 -31.17
N ASN A 266 7.52 -21.22 -30.90
CA ASN A 266 8.54 -21.39 -31.95
C ASN A 266 8.17 -22.54 -32.91
N ILE A 267 7.80 -23.70 -32.38
CA ILE A 267 7.36 -24.84 -33.15
C ILE A 267 6.05 -24.56 -33.90
N MET A 268 5.07 -23.96 -33.25
CA MET A 268 3.79 -23.58 -33.85
C MET A 268 3.96 -22.72 -35.11
N LYS A 269 4.94 -21.78 -35.11
CA LYS A 269 5.22 -20.93 -36.27
C LYS A 269 5.82 -21.69 -37.45
N LYS A 270 6.51 -22.78 -37.19
CA LYS A 270 7.15 -23.64 -38.23
C LYS A 270 6.21 -24.73 -38.73
N ASP A 271 5.32 -25.24 -37.88
CA ASP A 271 4.39 -26.33 -38.19
C ASP A 271 3.00 -25.82 -38.61
N LYS A 272 2.83 -25.50 -39.89
CA LYS A 272 1.56 -25.05 -40.45
C LYS A 272 0.41 -26.01 -40.21
N LYS A 273 0.67 -27.34 -40.26
CA LYS A 273 -0.34 -28.42 -40.09
C LYS A 273 -0.95 -28.40 -38.68
N ASN A 274 -0.14 -28.21 -37.65
CA ASN A 274 -0.59 -28.23 -36.24
C ASN A 274 -0.73 -26.84 -35.65
N TYR A 275 -0.54 -25.76 -36.43
CA TYR A 275 -0.61 -24.37 -35.96
C TYR A 275 -1.84 -24.10 -35.11
N ASN A 276 -3.04 -24.36 -35.61
CA ASN A 276 -4.30 -24.09 -34.91
C ASN A 276 -4.47 -24.92 -33.64
N LYS A 277 -4.00 -26.19 -33.65
CA LYS A 277 -4.03 -27.07 -32.48
C LYS A 277 -3.10 -26.55 -31.37
N LEU A 278 -1.83 -26.26 -31.69
CA LEU A 278 -0.85 -25.71 -30.77
C LEU A 278 -1.24 -24.31 -30.23
N LYS A 279 -1.87 -23.48 -31.08
CA LYS A 279 -2.39 -22.18 -30.69
C LYS A 279 -3.55 -22.28 -29.71
N ARG A 280 -4.47 -23.18 -29.90
CA ARG A 280 -5.71 -23.31 -29.13
C ARG A 280 -5.50 -23.94 -27.76
N TYR A 281 -4.71 -25.00 -27.71
CA TYR A 281 -4.62 -25.88 -26.55
C TYR A 281 -3.37 -25.67 -25.69
N TRP A 282 -2.75 -24.51 -25.80
CA TRP A 282 -1.53 -24.18 -25.06
C TRP A 282 -1.67 -24.26 -23.52
N LYS A 283 -2.86 -23.94 -22.98
CA LYS A 283 -3.13 -24.05 -21.54
C LYS A 283 -3.09 -25.48 -21.03
N LEU A 284 -3.47 -26.47 -21.89
CA LEU A 284 -3.36 -27.87 -21.51
C LEU A 284 -1.92 -28.34 -21.47
N ILE A 285 -1.07 -27.85 -22.38
CA ILE A 285 0.37 -28.20 -22.41
C ILE A 285 1.08 -27.66 -21.16
N LEU A 286 0.67 -26.49 -20.63
CA LEU A 286 1.24 -25.92 -19.43
C LEU A 286 0.65 -26.46 -18.13
N LYS A 287 -0.41 -27.26 -18.21
CA LYS A 287 -1.04 -27.85 -17.04
C LYS A 287 -0.18 -28.97 -16.46
N SER A 288 -0.20 -29.15 -15.14
CA SER A 288 0.44 -30.29 -14.51
C SER A 288 -0.21 -31.59 -15.01
N GLN A 289 0.58 -32.61 -15.23
CA GLN A 289 0.11 -33.89 -15.83
C GLN A 289 -0.95 -34.58 -14.95
N ASP A 290 -0.82 -34.48 -13.64
CA ASP A 290 -1.77 -35.04 -12.66
C ASP A 290 -3.11 -34.27 -12.62
N GLU A 291 -3.16 -33.06 -13.17
CA GLU A 291 -4.38 -32.26 -13.28
C GLU A 291 -5.11 -32.39 -14.61
N LEU A 292 -4.53 -33.14 -15.57
CA LEU A 292 -5.15 -33.41 -16.84
C LEU A 292 -6.26 -34.44 -16.66
N ASN A 293 -7.43 -34.16 -17.22
CA ASN A 293 -8.54 -35.12 -17.20
C ASN A 293 -8.31 -36.20 -18.24
N ASN A 294 -8.19 -37.47 -17.78
CA ASN A 294 -7.93 -38.63 -18.59
C ASN A 294 -9.17 -39.56 -18.78
N SER A 295 -10.32 -39.22 -18.18
CA SER A 295 -11.55 -40.03 -18.21
C SER A 295 -12.68 -39.40 -19.02
N LYS A 296 -12.74 -38.07 -19.13
CA LYS A 296 -13.84 -37.38 -19.83
C LYS A 296 -13.53 -37.18 -21.31
N TRP A 297 -14.18 -37.98 -22.14
CA TRP A 297 -14.11 -37.93 -23.60
C TRP A 297 -15.01 -36.82 -24.15
N ARG A 298 -14.48 -36.01 -25.08
CA ARG A 298 -15.24 -34.97 -25.76
C ARG A 298 -14.68 -34.66 -27.15
N LYS A 299 -15.50 -34.05 -28.02
CA LYS A 299 -15.07 -33.52 -29.30
C LYS A 299 -14.25 -32.25 -29.10
N TRP A 300 -13.07 -32.18 -29.67
CA TRP A 300 -12.21 -31.04 -29.64
C TRP A 300 -12.13 -30.39 -31.02
N ARG A 301 -12.18 -29.05 -31.07
CA ARG A 301 -12.02 -28.34 -32.34
C ARG A 301 -10.64 -28.67 -32.94
N CYS A 302 -10.56 -28.87 -34.24
CA CYS A 302 -9.38 -29.33 -34.98
C CYS A 302 -8.98 -30.80 -34.77
N PHE A 303 -9.82 -31.61 -34.14
CA PHE A 303 -9.66 -33.08 -34.05
C PHE A 303 -10.94 -33.75 -34.50
N ASP A 304 -10.79 -34.84 -35.26
CA ASP A 304 -11.93 -35.55 -35.88
C ASP A 304 -12.52 -36.66 -34.99
N LYS A 305 -11.85 -36.95 -33.87
CA LYS A 305 -12.26 -37.99 -32.92
C LYS A 305 -12.47 -37.44 -31.51
N LEU A 306 -13.22 -38.20 -30.71
CA LEU A 306 -13.32 -37.93 -29.26
C LEU A 306 -11.97 -38.20 -28.60
N MET A 307 -11.57 -37.31 -27.69
CA MET A 307 -10.29 -37.41 -26.98
C MET A 307 -10.45 -36.88 -25.54
N THR A 308 -9.62 -37.35 -24.64
CA THR A 308 -9.44 -36.75 -23.29
C THR A 308 -8.48 -35.58 -23.34
N GLN A 309 -8.30 -34.86 -22.22
CA GLN A 309 -7.27 -33.80 -22.15
C GLN A 309 -5.88 -34.40 -22.32
N SER A 310 -5.62 -35.55 -21.70
CA SER A 310 -4.33 -36.23 -21.79
C SER A 310 -4.01 -36.65 -23.22
N ASP A 311 -5.01 -37.16 -23.98
CA ASP A 311 -4.81 -37.53 -25.38
C ASP A 311 -4.48 -36.34 -26.27
N VAL A 312 -5.14 -35.19 -26.05
CA VAL A 312 -4.85 -33.95 -26.78
C VAL A 312 -3.42 -33.49 -26.50
N VAL A 313 -2.97 -33.48 -25.22
CA VAL A 313 -1.59 -33.12 -24.88
C VAL A 313 -0.61 -34.10 -25.49
N SER A 314 -0.85 -35.44 -25.36
CA SER A 314 0.00 -36.48 -25.93
C SER A 314 0.15 -36.32 -27.46
N TYR A 315 -0.95 -36.05 -28.18
CA TYR A 315 -0.87 -35.75 -29.60
C TYR A 315 0.02 -34.55 -29.90
N LEU A 316 -0.13 -33.43 -29.16
CA LEU A 316 0.56 -32.19 -29.43
C LEU A 316 2.06 -32.26 -29.14
N ILE A 317 2.45 -32.90 -28.03
CA ILE A 317 3.87 -33.03 -27.67
C ILE A 317 4.62 -33.97 -28.59
N ASN A 318 3.95 -35.03 -29.14
CA ASN A 318 4.57 -35.96 -30.06
C ASN A 318 4.70 -35.43 -31.49
N THR A 319 4.26 -34.20 -31.80
CA THR A 319 4.46 -33.59 -33.11
C THR A 319 5.94 -33.27 -33.40
N HIS A 320 6.72 -32.96 -32.35
CA HIS A 320 8.13 -32.56 -32.45
C HIS A 320 8.94 -33.10 -31.27
N VAL A 321 10.08 -33.70 -31.53
CA VAL A 321 10.96 -34.24 -30.48
C VAL A 321 11.39 -33.15 -29.47
N GLU A 322 11.75 -31.97 -29.96
CA GLU A 322 12.13 -30.83 -29.11
C GLU A 322 11.00 -30.44 -28.13
N LEU A 323 9.73 -30.48 -28.58
CA LEU A 323 8.60 -30.13 -27.71
C LEU A 323 8.36 -31.25 -26.68
N LYS A 324 8.47 -32.48 -27.07
CA LYS A 324 8.31 -33.67 -26.21
C LYS A 324 9.35 -33.66 -25.08
N GLU A 325 10.61 -33.59 -25.42
CA GLU A 325 11.72 -33.55 -24.44
C GLU A 325 11.61 -32.35 -23.49
N THR A 326 11.25 -31.18 -24.04
CA THR A 326 11.04 -29.98 -23.25
C THR A 326 9.82 -30.10 -22.32
N TYR A 327 8.76 -30.77 -22.74
CA TYR A 327 7.60 -31.04 -21.92
C TYR A 327 7.91 -32.01 -20.78
N GLU A 328 8.63 -33.09 -21.06
CA GLU A 328 9.00 -34.10 -20.06
C GLU A 328 9.84 -33.49 -18.93
N ILE A 329 10.86 -32.72 -19.27
CA ILE A 329 11.65 -32.06 -18.25
C ILE A 329 10.83 -31.01 -17.48
N TYR A 330 9.96 -30.24 -18.15
CA TYR A 330 9.05 -29.33 -17.52
C TYR A 330 8.17 -30.02 -16.46
N GLN A 331 7.54 -31.16 -16.82
CA GLN A 331 6.68 -31.90 -15.88
C GLN A 331 7.46 -32.46 -14.71
N ASN A 332 8.66 -32.96 -14.93
CA ASN A 332 9.53 -33.50 -13.88
C ASN A 332 9.98 -32.40 -12.88
N ILE A 333 10.35 -31.22 -13.38
CA ILE A 333 10.70 -30.06 -12.53
C ILE A 333 9.46 -29.59 -11.78
N LEU A 334 8.32 -29.43 -12.46
CA LEU A 334 7.05 -29.00 -11.86
C LEU A 334 6.61 -29.94 -10.73
N TYR A 335 6.67 -31.26 -10.97
CA TYR A 335 6.39 -32.29 -9.97
C TYR A 335 7.32 -32.14 -8.75
N SER A 336 8.62 -31.97 -8.97
CA SER A 336 9.60 -31.84 -7.89
C SER A 336 9.36 -30.59 -7.03
N ILE A 337 8.99 -29.47 -7.65
CA ILE A 337 8.64 -28.23 -6.93
C ILE A 337 7.32 -28.39 -6.17
N LYS A 338 6.29 -28.96 -6.82
CA LYS A 338 4.95 -29.15 -6.25
C LYS A 338 4.97 -30.03 -5.00
N TYR A 339 5.74 -31.10 -5.04
CA TYR A 339 5.84 -32.09 -3.96
C TYR A 339 7.09 -31.94 -3.07
N ASN A 340 7.80 -30.83 -3.16
CA ASN A 340 8.97 -30.52 -2.34
C ASN A 340 10.11 -31.56 -2.42
N LYS A 341 10.32 -32.19 -3.58
CA LYS A 341 11.32 -33.24 -3.80
C LYS A 341 12.65 -32.65 -4.27
N TYR A 342 13.47 -32.11 -3.35
CA TYR A 342 14.73 -31.47 -3.69
C TYR A 342 15.71 -32.41 -4.41
N ASN A 343 15.97 -33.61 -3.87
CA ASN A 343 16.93 -34.53 -4.47
C ASN A 343 16.54 -34.93 -5.90
N ASN A 344 15.24 -35.11 -6.17
CA ASN A 344 14.72 -35.41 -7.50
C ASN A 344 14.98 -34.21 -8.44
N LEU A 345 14.71 -33.00 -7.97
CA LEU A 345 15.01 -31.80 -8.77
C LEU A 345 16.49 -31.67 -9.12
N GLU A 346 17.38 -31.89 -8.18
CA GLU A 346 18.82 -31.84 -8.36
C GLU A 346 19.29 -32.86 -9.42
N ILE A 347 18.79 -34.10 -9.36
CA ILE A 347 19.09 -35.15 -10.35
C ILE A 347 18.60 -34.75 -11.74
N ILE A 348 17.37 -34.26 -11.87
CA ILE A 348 16.78 -33.83 -13.14
C ILE A 348 17.59 -32.69 -13.76
N LEU A 349 17.94 -31.70 -12.96
CA LEU A 349 18.71 -30.58 -13.46
C LEU A 349 20.10 -31.00 -13.93
N ASN A 350 20.75 -31.97 -13.26
CA ASN A 350 22.10 -32.44 -13.63
C ASN A 350 22.10 -33.36 -14.85
N ASN A 351 21.04 -34.13 -15.07
CA ASN A 351 20.91 -35.12 -16.16
C ASN A 351 19.99 -34.62 -17.29
N THR A 352 20.16 -33.39 -17.71
CA THR A 352 19.29 -32.76 -18.70
C THR A 352 19.66 -33.23 -20.11
N SER A 353 18.67 -33.67 -20.90
CA SER A 353 18.83 -34.06 -22.31
C SER A 353 19.27 -32.91 -23.20
N ASP A 354 20.14 -33.16 -24.15
CA ASP A 354 20.59 -32.17 -25.14
C ASP A 354 19.51 -31.78 -26.16
N LYS A 355 18.45 -32.58 -26.27
CA LYS A 355 17.34 -32.41 -27.24
C LYS A 355 16.29 -31.41 -26.79
N ILE A 356 16.39 -30.87 -25.56
CA ILE A 356 15.49 -29.82 -25.08
C ILE A 356 15.76 -28.48 -25.77
N SER A 357 14.75 -27.62 -25.78
CA SER A 357 14.86 -26.31 -26.41
C SER A 357 15.91 -25.40 -25.74
N SER A 358 16.47 -24.49 -26.53
CA SER A 358 17.42 -23.47 -26.03
C SER A 358 16.82 -22.62 -24.90
N TYR A 359 15.51 -22.33 -24.97
CA TYR A 359 14.78 -21.62 -23.90
C TYR A 359 14.80 -22.41 -22.58
N MET A 360 14.57 -23.73 -22.65
CA MET A 360 14.57 -24.58 -21.46
C MET A 360 16.02 -24.78 -20.93
N LYS A 361 17.01 -24.91 -21.80
CA LYS A 361 18.43 -24.97 -21.40
C LYS A 361 18.80 -23.74 -20.56
N THR A 362 18.38 -22.55 -20.98
CA THR A 362 18.61 -21.31 -20.22
C THR A 362 17.93 -21.35 -18.85
N SER A 363 16.67 -21.83 -18.77
CA SER A 363 15.97 -21.94 -17.49
C SER A 363 16.60 -22.97 -16.56
N VAL A 364 17.03 -24.10 -17.08
CA VAL A 364 17.75 -25.14 -16.32
C VAL A 364 19.06 -24.57 -15.76
N LYS A 365 19.82 -23.81 -16.55
CA LYS A 365 21.03 -23.14 -16.08
C LYS A 365 20.73 -22.19 -14.93
N THR A 366 19.70 -21.35 -15.09
CA THR A 366 19.28 -20.45 -14.02
C THR A 366 18.86 -21.22 -12.75
N LEU A 367 18.06 -22.29 -12.88
CA LEU A 367 17.66 -23.09 -11.71
C LEU A 367 18.87 -23.72 -11.01
N LYS A 368 19.90 -24.17 -11.74
CA LYS A 368 21.17 -24.68 -11.17
C LYS A 368 21.87 -23.61 -10.33
N GLU A 369 21.94 -22.37 -10.83
CA GLU A 369 22.56 -21.25 -10.10
C GLU A 369 21.81 -20.94 -8.79
N TYR A 370 20.50 -21.12 -8.77
CA TYR A 370 19.64 -20.88 -7.60
C TYR A 370 19.42 -22.12 -6.74
N LEU A 371 19.97 -23.26 -7.08
CA LEU A 371 19.73 -24.56 -6.43
C LEU A 371 19.94 -24.53 -4.89
N PRO A 372 21.00 -23.88 -4.35
CA PRO A 372 21.20 -23.77 -2.91
C PRO A 372 20.03 -23.09 -2.18
N TYR A 373 19.41 -22.08 -2.81
CA TYR A 373 18.28 -21.34 -2.25
C TYR A 373 16.96 -22.10 -2.44
N ILE A 374 16.83 -22.85 -3.55
CA ILE A 374 15.67 -23.72 -3.82
C ILE A 374 15.55 -24.81 -2.75
N LYS A 375 16.66 -25.30 -2.22
CA LYS A 375 16.66 -26.23 -1.09
C LYS A 375 15.88 -25.64 0.11
N ASN A 376 16.17 -24.38 0.45
CA ASN A 376 15.46 -23.68 1.51
C ASN A 376 13.98 -23.45 1.16
N THR A 377 13.69 -23.15 -0.11
CA THR A 377 12.32 -22.96 -0.61
C THR A 377 11.46 -24.21 -0.43
N LEU A 378 12.00 -25.39 -0.74
CA LEU A 378 11.26 -26.65 -0.67
C LEU A 378 11.13 -27.16 0.78
N SER A 379 11.98 -26.68 1.71
CA SER A 379 11.96 -27.04 3.13
C SER A 379 11.10 -26.10 3.99
N ASN A 380 10.59 -25.02 3.46
CA ASN A 380 9.84 -24.00 4.20
C ASN A 380 8.49 -23.71 3.55
N PRO A 381 7.45 -23.36 4.35
CA PRO A 381 6.11 -23.09 3.84
C PRO A 381 5.91 -21.67 3.32
N TYR A 382 6.90 -20.78 3.45
CA TYR A 382 6.76 -19.36 3.15
C TYR A 382 6.78 -19.06 1.65
N HIS A 383 5.95 -18.10 1.23
CA HIS A 383 5.81 -17.66 -0.16
C HIS A 383 5.43 -16.17 -0.23
N ASN A 384 5.56 -15.54 -1.40
CA ASN A 384 5.27 -14.11 -1.63
C ASN A 384 3.79 -13.79 -1.93
N GLY A 385 2.86 -14.75 -1.83
CA GLY A 385 1.45 -14.51 -2.17
C GLY A 385 0.79 -13.35 -1.41
N PHE A 386 1.17 -13.12 -0.14
CA PHE A 386 0.69 -11.96 0.64
C PHE A 386 1.20 -10.64 0.09
N VAL A 387 2.46 -10.61 -0.35
CA VAL A 387 3.07 -9.41 -0.92
C VAL A 387 2.45 -9.07 -2.27
N GLU A 388 2.15 -10.08 -3.08
CA GLU A 388 1.43 -9.90 -4.35
C GLU A 388 0.04 -9.30 -4.10
N GLY A 389 -0.71 -9.80 -3.12
CA GLY A 389 -1.99 -9.23 -2.70
C GLY A 389 -1.86 -7.75 -2.26
N ASN A 390 -0.81 -7.42 -1.52
CA ASN A 390 -0.49 -6.06 -1.12
C ASN A 390 -0.13 -5.18 -2.32
N ASN A 391 0.66 -5.69 -3.26
CA ASN A 391 1.03 -4.96 -4.47
C ASN A 391 -0.17 -4.72 -5.39
N ASN A 392 -1.13 -5.65 -5.46
CA ASN A 392 -2.39 -5.45 -6.17
C ASN A 392 -3.24 -4.34 -5.50
N PHE A 393 -3.31 -4.31 -4.17
CA PHE A 393 -3.93 -3.20 -3.45
C PHE A 393 -3.27 -1.86 -3.78
N ILE A 394 -1.93 -1.78 -3.78
CA ILE A 394 -1.17 -0.58 -4.12
C ILE A 394 -1.47 -0.12 -5.56
N LYS A 395 -1.56 -1.04 -6.51
CA LYS A 395 -1.96 -0.75 -7.90
C LYS A 395 -3.36 -0.16 -7.98
N VAL A 396 -4.33 -0.69 -7.22
CA VAL A 396 -5.70 -0.16 -7.14
C VAL A 396 -5.70 1.25 -6.56
N LEU A 397 -5.02 1.48 -5.43
CA LEU A 397 -4.91 2.80 -4.80
C LEU A 397 -4.34 3.85 -5.76
N LYS A 398 -3.29 3.48 -6.51
CA LYS A 398 -2.69 4.34 -7.52
C LYS A 398 -3.64 4.70 -8.67
N ARG A 399 -4.49 3.75 -9.10
CA ARG A 399 -5.50 3.99 -10.15
C ARG A 399 -6.61 4.92 -9.68
N ILE A 400 -7.14 4.70 -8.48
CA ILE A 400 -8.22 5.50 -7.88
C ILE A 400 -7.78 6.96 -7.69
N ALA A 401 -6.52 7.18 -7.32
CA ALA A 401 -5.97 8.51 -7.15
C ALA A 401 -5.59 9.20 -8.49
N PHE A 402 -5.81 8.55 -9.65
CA PHE A 402 -5.35 9.02 -10.96
C PHE A 402 -3.84 9.32 -11.02
N GLY A 403 -3.06 8.69 -10.13
CA GLY A 403 -1.64 8.88 -9.93
C GLY A 403 -1.29 9.78 -8.75
N PHE A 404 -0.02 9.78 -8.39
CA PHE A 404 0.53 10.63 -7.34
C PHE A 404 1.69 11.46 -7.89
N ARG A 405 1.78 12.72 -7.49
CA ARG A 405 2.86 13.63 -7.88
C ARG A 405 4.06 13.55 -6.93
N SER A 406 3.91 12.91 -5.76
CA SER A 406 4.95 12.79 -4.74
C SER A 406 5.00 11.35 -4.21
N PHE A 407 6.17 10.72 -4.25
CA PHE A 407 6.38 9.40 -3.66
C PHE A 407 6.09 9.41 -2.15
N ARG A 408 6.53 10.46 -1.42
CA ARG A 408 6.28 10.60 0.01
C ARG A 408 4.79 10.51 0.34
N ARG A 409 3.93 11.24 -0.39
CA ARG A 409 2.47 11.21 -0.21
C ARG A 409 1.86 9.88 -0.62
N PHE A 410 2.35 9.29 -1.70
CA PHE A 410 1.94 7.96 -2.12
C PHE A 410 2.23 6.91 -1.05
N LYS A 411 3.45 6.90 -0.50
CA LYS A 411 3.84 6.04 0.62
C LYS A 411 2.95 6.29 1.84
N ALA A 412 2.78 7.54 2.25
CA ALA A 412 1.92 7.92 3.37
C ALA A 412 0.49 7.40 3.18
N ARG A 413 -0.07 7.56 1.98
CA ARG A 413 -1.42 7.07 1.66
C ARG A 413 -1.53 5.55 1.77
N ILE A 414 -0.55 4.79 1.28
CA ILE A 414 -0.51 3.33 1.43
C ILE A 414 -0.47 2.96 2.91
N MET A 415 0.41 3.59 3.69
CA MET A 415 0.58 3.31 5.11
C MET A 415 -0.71 3.63 5.91
N ILE A 416 -1.40 4.73 5.60
CA ILE A 416 -2.70 5.08 6.18
C ILE A 416 -3.73 3.99 5.87
N CYS A 417 -3.88 3.60 4.60
CA CYS A 417 -4.84 2.58 4.18
C CYS A 417 -4.55 1.19 4.80
N LYS A 418 -3.28 0.91 5.13
CA LYS A 418 -2.86 -0.32 5.80
C LYS A 418 -2.93 -0.25 7.33
N ASN A 419 -3.47 0.84 7.91
CA ASN A 419 -3.52 1.11 9.34
C ASN A 419 -2.13 1.10 10.04
N LEU A 420 -1.08 1.38 9.28
CA LEU A 420 0.29 1.49 9.81
C LEU A 420 0.58 2.89 10.34
N LEU A 421 -0.21 3.87 9.90
CA LEU A 421 -0.27 5.20 10.46
C LEU A 421 -1.50 5.31 11.35
N HIS A 422 -1.28 5.43 12.64
CA HIS A 422 -2.38 5.73 13.55
C HIS A 422 -2.73 7.22 13.42
N VAL A 423 -4.00 7.48 13.15
CA VAL A 423 -4.57 8.80 13.34
C VAL A 423 -4.32 9.12 14.81
N LYS A 424 -3.39 10.03 15.11
CA LYS A 424 -3.34 10.60 16.45
C LYS A 424 -4.76 11.11 16.72
N LYS A 425 -5.49 10.50 17.68
CA LYS A 425 -6.62 11.17 18.28
C LYS A 425 -6.08 12.57 18.58
N ALA A 426 -6.62 13.58 17.93
CA ALA A 426 -6.38 14.94 18.40
C ALA A 426 -6.55 14.84 19.92
N SER A 427 -5.47 15.12 20.65
CA SER A 427 -5.43 15.00 22.12
C SER A 427 -6.78 15.46 22.62
N ALA A 428 -7.44 14.61 23.38
CA ALA A 428 -8.83 14.75 23.81
C ALA A 428 -9.23 16.21 23.89
N PHE A 429 -10.20 16.55 23.09
CA PHE A 429 -10.72 17.90 22.98
C PHE A 429 -11.21 18.38 24.32
#